data_1cc6773961c4ca690ada6c150d2bf8cf
#
_entry.id   1cc6773961c4ca690ada6c150d2bf8cf
#
_cell.length_a   1.000
_cell.length_b   1.000
_cell.length_c   1.000
_cell.angle_alpha   90.00
_cell.angle_beta   90.00
_cell.angle_gamma   90.00
#
_symmetry.space_group_name_H-M   'P 1'
#
loop_
_entity.id
_entity.type
_entity.pdbx_description
1 polymer ?
#
loop_
_entity_poly.entity_id
_entity_poly.type
_entity_poly.pdbx_seq_one_letter_code
_entity_poly.pdbx_strand_id
1 'polypeptide(L)'
;KQLDYLKEHEQKVIDLVKAQNSKVESVQIDWDQTQWSDGGLTTPEYYMNVYGRINNIEESGWGVDIPINEDNTLNIDEMYIGSDIRVGGRLFE
;
A
#
# COMPACT_ATOMS: atom_id res chain seq x y z
N LYS A 1 16.61 -4.34 3.73
CA LYS A 1 15.99 -3.90 4.95
C LYS A 1 14.48 -3.86 4.77
N GLN A 2 13.77 -2.85 5.28
CA GLN A 2 12.31 -2.82 5.20
C GLN A 2 11.79 -2.90 3.76
N LEU A 3 12.40 -2.17 2.85
CA LEU A 3 11.96 -2.18 1.46
C LEU A 3 12.20 -3.53 0.82
N ASP A 4 13.32 -4.18 1.11
CA ASP A 4 13.62 -5.51 0.59
C ASP A 4 12.64 -6.54 1.15
N TYR A 5 12.32 -6.44 2.44
CA TYR A 5 11.34 -7.30 3.08
C TYR A 5 9.96 -7.13 2.43
N LEU A 6 9.58 -5.87 2.15
CA LEU A 6 8.31 -5.59 1.51
C LEU A 6 8.26 -6.20 0.10
N LYS A 7 9.35 -6.10 -0.66
CA LYS A 7 9.41 -6.70 -1.99
C LYS A 7 9.26 -8.20 -1.96
N GLU A 8 9.78 -8.86 -0.94
CA GLU A 8 9.61 -10.30 -0.76
C GLU A 8 8.16 -10.68 -0.46
N HIS A 9 7.38 -9.74 0.07
CA HIS A 9 5.99 -9.97 0.45
C HIS A 9 5.01 -9.15 -0.40
N GLU A 10 5.45 -8.69 -1.56
CA GLU A 10 4.60 -7.84 -2.41
C GLU A 10 3.28 -8.50 -2.81
N GLN A 11 3.28 -9.84 -2.91
CA GLN A 11 2.04 -10.54 -3.28
C GLN A 11 0.93 -10.32 -2.26
N LYS A 12 1.27 -10.16 -0.99
CA LYS A 12 0.26 -9.88 0.03
C LYS A 12 -0.38 -8.49 -0.17
N VAL A 13 0.42 -7.51 -0.59
CA VAL A 13 -0.10 -6.19 -0.91
C VAL A 13 -1.01 -6.28 -2.13
N ILE A 14 -0.57 -7.00 -3.15
CA ILE A 14 -1.34 -7.19 -4.38
C ILE A 14 -2.68 -7.87 -4.06
N ASP A 15 -2.65 -8.91 -3.24
CA ASP A 15 -3.87 -9.63 -2.87
C ASP A 15 -4.85 -8.75 -2.10
N LEU A 16 -4.34 -7.90 -1.22
CA LEU A 16 -5.18 -6.97 -0.46
C LEU A 16 -5.90 -5.99 -1.40
N VAL A 17 -5.16 -5.42 -2.35
CA VAL A 17 -5.74 -4.48 -3.31
C VAL A 17 -6.76 -5.17 -4.20
N LYS A 18 -6.44 -6.36 -4.69
CA LYS A 18 -7.38 -7.14 -5.53
C LYS A 18 -8.67 -7.48 -4.78
N ALA A 19 -8.59 -7.69 -3.48
CA ALA A 19 -9.75 -8.04 -2.68
C ALA A 19 -10.75 -6.91 -2.54
N GLN A 20 -10.34 -5.67 -2.85
CA GLN A 20 -11.21 -4.51 -2.71
C GLN A 20 -12.25 -4.39 -3.81
N ASN A 21 -11.94 -4.94 -5.00
CA ASN A 21 -12.85 -4.83 -6.14
C ASN A 21 -12.55 -5.95 -7.14
N SER A 22 -13.57 -6.69 -7.52
CA SER A 22 -13.42 -7.83 -8.44
C SER A 22 -12.98 -7.42 -9.84
N LYS A 23 -13.10 -6.13 -10.18
CA LYS A 23 -12.66 -5.61 -11.48
C LYS A 23 -11.16 -5.35 -11.54
N VAL A 24 -10.46 -5.47 -10.42
CA VAL A 24 -9.00 -5.34 -10.39
C VAL A 24 -8.39 -6.62 -10.93
N GLU A 25 -7.80 -6.54 -12.11
CA GLU A 25 -7.18 -7.68 -12.77
C GLU A 25 -5.69 -7.78 -12.47
N SER A 26 -5.02 -6.63 -12.35
CA SER A 26 -3.61 -6.58 -12.01
C SER A 26 -3.33 -5.39 -11.11
N VAL A 27 -2.25 -5.50 -10.34
CA VAL A 27 -1.84 -4.45 -9.39
C VAL A 27 -0.38 -4.12 -9.66
N GLN A 28 -0.07 -2.85 -9.80
CA GLN A 28 1.29 -2.37 -9.98
C GLN A 28 1.68 -1.56 -8.74
N ILE A 29 2.83 -1.84 -8.18
CA ILE A 29 3.34 -1.11 -7.02
C ILE A 29 4.34 -0.06 -7.50
N ASP A 30 4.14 1.17 -7.08
CA ASP A 30 5.06 2.26 -7.41
C ASP A 30 6.12 2.36 -6.31
N TRP A 31 7.23 1.67 -6.52
CA TRP A 31 8.30 1.62 -5.54
C TRP A 31 8.95 2.98 -5.29
N ASP A 32 8.89 3.88 -6.26
CA ASP A 32 9.46 5.21 -6.12
C ASP A 32 8.67 6.09 -5.15
N GLN A 33 7.39 5.80 -4.97
CA GLN A 33 6.52 6.54 -4.05
C GLN A 33 6.30 5.83 -2.72
N THR A 34 6.84 4.63 -2.59
CA THR A 34 6.72 3.87 -1.34
C THR A 34 7.71 4.43 -0.34
N GLN A 35 7.22 4.90 0.80
CA GLN A 35 8.06 5.60 1.76
C GLN A 35 7.57 5.47 3.19
N TRP A 36 8.47 5.77 4.11
CA TRP A 36 8.17 5.87 5.52
C TRP A 36 7.24 7.04 5.79
N SER A 37 6.36 6.84 6.76
CA SER A 37 5.54 7.90 7.30
C SER A 37 5.47 7.71 8.81
N ASP A 38 5.75 8.76 9.57
CA ASP A 38 5.50 8.70 11.00
C ASP A 38 4.10 9.26 11.28
N GLY A 39 3.58 8.95 12.45
CA GLY A 39 2.25 9.39 12.84
C GLY A 39 2.17 10.86 13.25
N GLY A 40 3.24 11.61 13.05
CA GLY A 40 3.32 13.00 13.45
C GLY A 40 3.77 13.16 14.88
N LEU A 41 3.72 14.41 15.38
CA LEU A 41 4.23 14.74 16.70
C LEU A 41 3.38 14.17 17.85
N THR A 42 2.13 13.87 17.58
CA THR A 42 1.19 13.46 18.62
C THR A 42 1.01 11.94 18.72
N THR A 43 1.51 11.19 17.74
CA THR A 43 1.43 9.72 17.79
C THR A 43 2.80 9.13 17.49
N PRO A 44 3.22 8.11 18.25
CA PRO A 44 4.50 7.44 18.01
C PRO A 44 4.42 6.35 16.95
N GLU A 45 3.29 6.19 16.29
CA GLU A 45 3.10 5.15 15.31
C GLU A 45 3.79 5.47 14.00
N TYR A 46 4.40 4.47 13.41
CA TYR A 46 5.08 4.59 12.14
C TYR A 46 4.45 3.64 11.12
N TYR A 47 4.44 4.05 9.87
CA TYR A 47 3.85 3.29 8.79
C TYR A 47 4.77 3.30 7.58
N MET A 48 4.69 2.23 6.79
CA MET A 48 5.22 2.22 5.44
C MET A 48 4.04 2.47 4.51
N ASN A 49 4.08 3.57 3.77
CA ASN A 49 3.04 3.90 2.80
C ASN A 49 3.41 3.30 1.45
N VAL A 50 2.54 2.44 0.93
CA VAL A 50 2.74 1.77 -0.35
C VAL A 50 1.69 2.30 -1.32
N TYR A 51 2.13 2.77 -2.47
CA TYR A 51 1.26 3.34 -3.49
C TYR A 51 1.43 2.59 -4.80
N GLY A 52 0.41 2.67 -5.64
CA GLY A 52 0.52 2.03 -6.94
C GLY A 52 -0.67 2.29 -7.84
N ARG A 53 -0.78 1.45 -8.86
CA ARG A 53 -1.82 1.53 -9.87
C ARG A 53 -2.49 0.16 -10.03
N ILE A 54 -3.57 0.15 -10.78
CA ILE A 54 -4.27 -1.10 -11.11
C ILE A 54 -4.47 -1.18 -12.61
N ASN A 55 -4.53 -2.41 -13.11
CA ASN A 55 -4.87 -2.70 -14.52
C ASN A 55 -4.05 -1.90 -15.53
N ASN A 56 -2.82 -1.52 -15.15
CA ASN A 56 -1.94 -0.70 -15.98
C ASN A 56 -2.55 0.66 -16.38
N ILE A 57 -3.50 1.15 -15.59
CA ILE A 57 -4.13 2.44 -15.84
C ILE A 57 -3.29 3.54 -15.20
N GLU A 58 -2.75 4.44 -16.02
CA GLU A 58 -1.87 5.49 -15.53
C GLU A 58 -2.55 6.42 -14.52
N GLU A 59 -3.83 6.66 -14.71
CA GLU A 59 -4.62 7.56 -13.86
C GLU A 59 -5.20 6.89 -12.62
N SER A 60 -4.89 5.63 -12.39
CA SER A 60 -5.35 4.91 -11.23
C SER A 60 -4.40 5.10 -10.04
N GLY A 61 -4.93 4.89 -8.86
CA GLY A 61 -4.13 4.97 -7.65
C GLY A 61 -4.80 4.28 -6.47
N TRP A 62 -3.97 3.82 -5.56
CA TRP A 62 -4.41 3.24 -4.30
C TRP A 62 -3.30 3.42 -3.28
N GLY A 63 -3.62 3.24 -2.02
CA GLY A 63 -2.63 3.32 -0.96
C GLY A 63 -2.86 2.26 0.09
N VAL A 64 -1.79 1.63 0.55
CA VAL A 64 -1.82 0.66 1.64
C VAL A 64 -0.87 1.16 2.71
N ASP A 65 -1.31 1.11 3.97
CA ASP A 65 -0.49 1.45 5.11
C ASP A 65 -0.10 0.17 5.83
N ILE A 66 1.20 -0.02 6.04
CA ILE A 66 1.73 -1.18 6.75
C ILE A 66 2.32 -0.70 8.06
N PRO A 67 1.75 -1.09 9.21
CA PRO A 67 2.30 -0.69 10.51
C PRO A 67 3.73 -1.20 10.68
N ILE A 68 4.54 -0.41 11.37
CA ILE A 68 5.92 -0.78 11.67
C ILE A 68 6.00 -1.15 13.15
N ASN A 69 6.51 -2.33 13.42
CA ASN A 69 6.67 -2.84 14.78
C ASN A 69 7.78 -2.09 15.53
N GLU A 70 7.80 -2.24 16.85
CA GLU A 70 8.81 -1.58 17.68
C GLU A 70 10.24 -1.97 17.31
N ASP A 71 10.43 -3.16 16.75
CA ASP A 71 11.74 -3.63 16.32
C ASP A 71 12.06 -3.22 14.87
N ASN A 72 11.29 -2.30 14.30
CA ASN A 72 11.44 -1.78 12.94
C ASN A 72 11.13 -2.79 11.83
N THR A 73 10.46 -3.88 12.15
CA THR A 73 9.97 -4.80 11.12
C THR A 73 8.58 -4.39 10.66
N LEU A 74 8.22 -4.75 9.43
CA LEU A 74 6.89 -4.45 8.90
C LEU A 74 5.88 -5.47 9.39
N ASN A 75 4.74 -4.99 9.87
CA ASN A 75 3.65 -5.86 10.28
C ASN A 75 2.71 -6.10 9.10
N ILE A 76 3.15 -6.99 8.21
CA ILE A 76 2.42 -7.31 6.98
C ILE A 76 1.01 -7.82 7.26
N ASP A 77 0.85 -8.58 8.34
CA ASP A 77 -0.46 -9.19 8.65
C ASP A 77 -1.51 -8.16 9.05
N GLU A 78 -1.10 -6.97 9.47
CA GLU A 78 -2.02 -5.92 9.88
C GLU A 78 -2.10 -4.76 8.90
N MET A 79 -1.56 -4.92 7.69
CA MET A 79 -1.69 -3.87 6.68
C MET A 79 -3.14 -3.63 6.32
N TYR A 80 -3.45 -2.42 5.89
CA TYR A 80 -4.80 -2.03 5.53
C TYR A 80 -4.80 -0.99 4.42
N ILE A 81 -5.96 -0.86 3.77
CA ILE A 81 -6.14 0.16 2.73
C ILE A 81 -6.22 1.53 3.40
N GLY A 82 -5.25 2.37 3.12
CA GLY A 82 -5.23 3.75 3.61
C GLY A 82 -5.86 4.73 2.63
N SER A 83 -5.81 4.41 1.33
CA SER A 83 -6.45 5.20 0.29
C SER A 83 -7.15 4.26 -0.68
N ASP A 84 -8.45 4.46 -0.85
CA ASP A 84 -9.27 3.64 -1.73
C ASP A 84 -8.80 3.71 -3.19
N ILE A 85 -9.10 2.67 -3.95
CA ILE A 85 -8.76 2.63 -5.36
C ILE A 85 -9.54 3.71 -6.10
N ARG A 86 -8.83 4.53 -6.87
CA ARG A 86 -9.41 5.60 -7.68
C ARG A 86 -8.88 5.52 -9.10
N VAL A 87 -9.71 5.92 -10.04
CA VAL A 87 -9.34 6.05 -11.45
C VAL A 87 -9.82 7.42 -11.91
N GLY A 88 -8.90 8.25 -12.41
CA GLY A 88 -9.24 9.59 -12.85
C GLY A 88 -9.83 10.46 -11.74
N GLY A 89 -9.43 10.24 -10.48
CA GLY A 89 -9.92 11.00 -9.34
C GLY A 89 -11.24 10.52 -8.77
N ARG A 90 -11.82 9.46 -9.32
CA ARG A 90 -13.09 8.89 -8.85
C ARG A 90 -12.89 7.52 -8.27
N LEU A 91 -13.72 7.15 -7.31
CA LEU A 91 -13.68 5.80 -6.76
C LEU A 91 -13.90 4.78 -7.87
N PHE A 92 -13.10 3.72 -7.83
CA PHE A 92 -13.21 2.63 -8.80
C PHE A 92 -14.33 1.69 -8.38
N GLU A 93 -15.33 1.60 -9.20
CA GLU A 93 -16.50 0.78 -8.91
C GLU A 93 -16.66 -0.37 -9.89
#